data_2c6b6ad9daa27c1d138371687f02549a
#
_entry.id   2c6b6ad9daa27c1d138371687f02549a
#
_cell.length_a   1.000
_cell.length_b   1.000
_cell.length_c   1.000
_cell.angle_alpha   90.00
_cell.angle_beta   90.00
_cell.angle_gamma   90.00
#
_symmetry.space_group_name_H-M   'P 1'
#
loop_
_entity.id
_entity.type
_entity.pdbx_description
1 polymer ?
#
loop_
_entity_poly.entity_id
_entity_poly.type
_entity_poly.pdbx_seq_one_letter_code
_entity_poly.pdbx_strand_id
1 'polypeptide(L)'
;MWFPPWIIFSLFHTCLSIDLTYHIEEERSPGTYVADIAADSKLLDNIKSAEQQMVTFSQLKRKVTQYFNVTKTGKLYTSQKLDAESLCTYNKECSRIIKIVVRKTKSFTKILKIKIVIKDINDHAPEFPEKQIILQFGEGDREGMKKSVPNAIDKDISYQNSFIEYKLKKSDDSFSLSVSKRADGISSLKIVLKDKLDREIKDKYNLEVIAKDGGSPSKQSVLNVVIVVEDENDNPPVFSKPLYNISIRTTHDKTKPILTLSVTDKDIGSNSKITFHFSPKTSSQAK
;
A
#
# COMPACT_ATOMS: atom_id res chain seq x y z
N MET A 1 47.69 -30.41 42.65
CA MET A 1 46.93 -30.36 41.38
C MET A 1 45.44 -30.37 41.73
N TRP A 2 44.81 -29.19 41.69
CA TRP A 2 43.38 -29.07 42.00
C TRP A 2 42.68 -28.90 40.69
N PHE A 3 41.68 -29.77 40.39
CA PHE A 3 40.73 -29.64 39.30
C PHE A 3 39.52 -28.89 39.81
N PRO A 4 39.03 -27.87 39.09
CA PRO A 4 37.80 -27.18 39.46
C PRO A 4 36.59 -28.03 39.05
N PRO A 5 35.47 -28.01 39.83
CA PRO A 5 34.27 -28.76 39.50
C PRO A 5 33.56 -28.10 38.31
N TRP A 6 33.26 -28.90 37.29
CA TRP A 6 32.44 -28.52 36.18
C TRP A 6 31.01 -28.25 36.69
N ILE A 7 30.63 -27.00 36.73
CA ILE A 7 29.22 -26.61 36.94
C ILE A 7 28.49 -26.94 35.65
N ILE A 8 27.77 -28.05 35.65
CA ILE A 8 26.79 -28.41 34.64
C ILE A 8 25.63 -27.45 34.83
N PHE A 9 25.60 -26.33 34.08
CA PHE A 9 24.39 -25.55 33.89
C PHE A 9 23.42 -26.38 33.07
N SER A 10 22.59 -27.16 33.77
CA SER A 10 21.36 -27.75 33.19
C SER A 10 20.46 -26.58 32.80
N LEU A 11 20.52 -26.18 31.54
CA LEU A 11 19.51 -25.35 30.90
C LEU A 11 18.19 -26.13 30.91
N PHE A 12 17.41 -25.95 31.99
CA PHE A 12 16.01 -26.29 31.98
C PHE A 12 15.35 -25.42 30.92
N HIS A 13 15.36 -25.87 29.68
CA HIS A 13 14.39 -25.46 28.70
C HIS A 13 13.03 -25.89 29.24
N THR A 14 12.33 -25.00 29.93
CA THR A 14 10.92 -25.17 30.18
C THR A 14 10.24 -25.14 28.83
N CYS A 15 10.16 -26.30 28.20
CA CYS A 15 9.34 -26.52 27.03
C CYS A 15 7.92 -26.09 27.45
N LEU A 16 7.48 -24.93 26.96
CA LEU A 16 6.12 -24.42 27.18
C LEU A 16 5.18 -25.29 26.35
N SER A 17 4.96 -26.54 26.83
CA SER A 17 3.99 -27.44 26.19
C SER A 17 2.63 -26.75 26.13
N ILE A 18 2.07 -26.63 24.93
CA ILE A 18 0.69 -26.25 24.69
C ILE A 18 -0.13 -27.53 24.74
N ASP A 19 -1.19 -27.53 25.55
CA ASP A 19 -2.06 -28.72 25.71
C ASP A 19 -3.07 -28.83 24.58
N LEU A 20 -3.65 -27.68 24.12
CA LEU A 20 -4.64 -27.61 23.06
C LEU A 20 -4.41 -26.36 22.19
N THR A 21 -4.73 -26.48 20.91
CA THR A 21 -4.70 -25.35 19.97
C THR A 21 -6.04 -25.26 19.25
N TYR A 22 -6.62 -24.06 19.24
CA TYR A 22 -7.85 -23.74 18.53
C TYR A 22 -7.62 -22.63 17.52
N HIS A 23 -8.50 -22.54 16.52
CA HIS A 23 -8.49 -21.52 15.49
C HIS A 23 -9.84 -20.81 15.48
N ILE A 24 -9.81 -19.50 15.35
CA ILE A 24 -11.00 -18.66 15.16
C ILE A 24 -10.66 -17.58 14.16
N GLU A 25 -11.59 -17.24 13.29
CA GLU A 25 -11.47 -16.08 12.43
C GLU A 25 -11.68 -14.81 13.26
N GLU A 26 -10.99 -13.75 12.91
CA GLU A 26 -11.27 -12.45 13.49
C GLU A 26 -12.66 -11.94 13.09
N GLU A 27 -12.98 -10.72 13.49
CA GLU A 27 -14.23 -10.03 13.19
C GLU A 27 -15.50 -10.76 13.69
N ARG A 28 -15.35 -11.90 14.41
CA ARG A 28 -16.47 -12.63 15.00
C ARG A 28 -17.06 -11.88 16.19
N SER A 29 -18.38 -11.88 16.30
CA SER A 29 -19.11 -11.21 17.39
C SER A 29 -18.75 -11.76 18.77
N PRO A 30 -18.81 -10.94 19.83
CA PRO A 30 -18.73 -11.44 21.20
C PRO A 30 -19.74 -12.55 21.46
N GLY A 31 -19.33 -13.56 22.23
CA GLY A 31 -20.16 -14.75 22.48
C GLY A 31 -20.08 -15.84 21.42
N THR A 32 -19.22 -15.68 20.39
CA THR A 32 -18.99 -16.74 19.42
C THR A 32 -18.34 -17.95 20.08
N TYR A 33 -18.90 -19.14 19.83
CA TYR A 33 -18.36 -20.41 20.31
C TYR A 33 -17.02 -20.72 19.60
N VAL A 34 -16.02 -21.10 20.40
CA VAL A 34 -14.68 -21.45 19.89
C VAL A 34 -14.46 -22.97 19.97
N ALA A 35 -14.66 -23.58 21.15
CA ALA A 35 -14.34 -24.97 21.37
C ALA A 35 -14.93 -25.54 22.67
N ASP A 36 -14.91 -26.88 22.80
CA ASP A 36 -15.22 -27.59 24.05
C ASP A 36 -13.95 -28.20 24.65
N ILE A 37 -13.33 -27.43 25.56
CA ILE A 37 -12.10 -27.82 26.25
C ILE A 37 -12.32 -29.13 27.06
N ALA A 38 -13.50 -29.31 27.61
CA ALA A 38 -13.82 -30.48 28.42
C ALA A 38 -13.76 -31.77 27.58
N ALA A 39 -14.36 -31.75 26.40
CA ALA A 39 -14.33 -32.84 25.45
C ALA A 39 -12.92 -33.08 24.88
N ASP A 40 -12.28 -32.01 24.38
CA ASP A 40 -11.03 -32.12 23.63
C ASP A 40 -9.82 -32.47 24.52
N SER A 41 -9.84 -32.08 25.80
CA SER A 41 -8.74 -32.39 26.72
C SER A 41 -8.68 -33.85 27.15
N LYS A 42 -9.74 -34.64 26.86
CA LYS A 42 -9.90 -36.06 27.32
C LYS A 42 -9.72 -36.25 28.83
N LEU A 43 -9.77 -35.16 29.62
CA LEU A 43 -9.60 -35.23 31.06
C LEU A 43 -10.79 -35.88 31.77
N LEU A 44 -11.94 -35.95 31.10
CA LEU A 44 -13.17 -36.51 31.64
C LEU A 44 -13.33 -38.00 31.28
N ASP A 45 -12.56 -38.55 30.32
CA ASP A 45 -12.73 -39.93 29.80
C ASP A 45 -12.55 -41.00 30.87
N ASN A 46 -11.66 -40.74 31.82
CA ASN A 46 -11.37 -41.68 32.93
C ASN A 46 -12.16 -41.36 34.22
N ILE A 47 -13.16 -40.49 34.15
CA ILE A 47 -13.96 -40.07 35.31
C ILE A 47 -15.38 -40.60 35.14
N LYS A 48 -15.89 -41.25 36.18
CA LYS A 48 -17.28 -41.77 36.20
C LYS A 48 -18.27 -40.64 35.93
N SER A 49 -19.31 -40.89 35.15
CA SER A 49 -20.28 -39.88 34.70
C SER A 49 -20.89 -39.08 35.85
N ALA A 50 -21.17 -39.70 37.00
CA ALA A 50 -21.66 -38.98 38.19
C ALA A 50 -20.64 -38.00 38.77
N GLU A 51 -19.35 -38.24 38.57
CA GLU A 51 -18.27 -37.37 39.09
C GLU A 51 -17.83 -36.31 38.07
N GLN A 52 -18.15 -36.48 36.78
CA GLN A 52 -17.85 -35.49 35.75
C GLN A 52 -18.52 -34.13 36.04
N GLN A 53 -19.72 -34.13 36.61
CA GLN A 53 -20.44 -32.93 37.02
C GLN A 53 -19.73 -32.15 38.14
N MET A 54 -18.83 -32.79 38.89
CA MET A 54 -18.03 -32.17 39.94
C MET A 54 -16.75 -31.52 39.40
N VAL A 55 -16.44 -31.69 38.12
CA VAL A 55 -15.29 -31.03 37.47
C VAL A 55 -15.69 -29.66 36.98
N THR A 56 -14.90 -28.65 37.34
CA THR A 56 -15.15 -27.28 36.96
C THR A 56 -13.96 -26.70 36.23
N PHE A 57 -14.24 -25.89 35.22
CA PHE A 57 -13.27 -25.14 34.43
C PHE A 57 -13.36 -23.67 34.79
N SER A 58 -12.21 -23.02 34.91
CA SER A 58 -12.14 -21.57 35.16
C SER A 58 -10.89 -21.00 34.54
N GLN A 59 -11.01 -19.81 33.97
CA GLN A 59 -9.86 -19.12 33.41
C GLN A 59 -9.03 -18.47 34.52
N LEU A 60 -7.71 -18.65 34.45
CA LEU A 60 -6.80 -17.93 35.31
C LEU A 60 -6.75 -16.48 34.84
N LYS A 61 -7.45 -15.60 35.57
CA LYS A 61 -7.55 -14.16 35.24
C LYS A 61 -6.17 -13.50 35.30
N ARG A 62 -5.79 -12.78 34.25
CA ARG A 62 -4.73 -11.79 34.28
C ARG A 62 -5.37 -10.39 34.32
N LYS A 63 -4.65 -9.38 34.82
CA LYS A 63 -5.12 -7.97 34.89
C LYS A 63 -5.31 -7.29 33.52
N VAL A 64 -5.10 -8.02 32.41
CA VAL A 64 -5.16 -7.51 31.02
C VAL A 64 -6.50 -7.91 30.40
N THR A 65 -6.94 -7.12 29.44
CA THR A 65 -8.17 -7.30 28.65
C THR A 65 -8.41 -8.77 28.28
N GLN A 66 -9.57 -9.27 28.63
CA GLN A 66 -9.92 -10.67 28.45
C GLN A 66 -10.65 -10.86 27.12
N TYR A 67 -10.01 -11.53 26.16
CA TYR A 67 -10.58 -11.78 24.83
C TYR A 67 -11.47 -13.03 24.77
N PHE A 68 -11.35 -13.92 25.74
CA PHE A 68 -12.03 -15.19 25.79
C PHE A 68 -12.61 -15.45 27.17
N ASN A 69 -13.74 -16.15 27.20
CA ASN A 69 -14.41 -16.63 28.40
C ASN A 69 -14.59 -18.15 28.34
N VAL A 70 -14.39 -18.81 29.48
CA VAL A 70 -14.69 -20.24 29.65
C VAL A 70 -15.85 -20.43 30.61
N THR A 71 -16.78 -21.29 30.24
CA THR A 71 -17.86 -21.70 31.16
C THR A 71 -17.36 -22.71 32.21
N LYS A 72 -18.11 -22.89 33.29
CA LYS A 72 -17.80 -23.91 34.29
C LYS A 72 -17.77 -25.34 33.71
N THR A 73 -18.45 -25.58 32.60
CA THR A 73 -18.50 -26.85 31.87
C THR A 73 -17.38 -27.02 30.85
N GLY A 74 -16.49 -26.02 30.66
CA GLY A 74 -15.34 -26.11 29.75
C GLY A 74 -15.57 -25.59 28.35
N LYS A 75 -16.73 -25.02 28.03
CA LYS A 75 -16.95 -24.41 26.72
C LYS A 75 -16.30 -23.02 26.65
N LEU A 76 -15.59 -22.76 25.55
CA LEU A 76 -14.82 -21.55 25.27
C LEU A 76 -15.58 -20.65 24.28
N TYR A 77 -15.63 -19.35 24.60
CA TYR A 77 -16.31 -18.33 23.80
C TYR A 77 -15.44 -17.08 23.69
N THR A 78 -15.63 -16.28 22.64
CA THR A 78 -15.10 -14.92 22.56
C THR A 78 -15.81 -14.02 23.57
N SER A 79 -15.10 -13.09 24.19
CA SER A 79 -15.69 -12.09 25.09
C SER A 79 -15.85 -10.72 24.46
N GLN A 80 -15.14 -10.49 23.34
CA GLN A 80 -15.20 -9.28 22.55
C GLN A 80 -14.87 -9.60 21.09
N LYS A 81 -15.09 -8.64 20.21
CA LYS A 81 -14.65 -8.72 18.81
C LYS A 81 -13.12 -8.81 18.78
N LEU A 82 -12.60 -9.68 17.94
CA LEU A 82 -11.17 -9.85 17.72
C LEU A 82 -10.83 -9.10 16.43
N ASP A 83 -9.72 -8.39 16.45
CA ASP A 83 -9.17 -7.62 15.34
C ASP A 83 -7.68 -7.96 15.30
N ALA A 84 -7.27 -8.69 14.30
CA ALA A 84 -5.94 -9.26 14.21
C ALA A 84 -4.87 -8.16 14.03
N GLU A 85 -5.18 -7.11 13.28
CA GLU A 85 -4.31 -5.97 13.01
C GLU A 85 -4.00 -5.20 14.29
N SER A 86 -4.99 -4.98 15.13
CA SER A 86 -4.80 -4.31 16.42
C SER A 86 -4.11 -5.20 17.45
N LEU A 87 -4.34 -6.51 17.35
CA LEU A 87 -3.80 -7.46 18.33
C LEU A 87 -2.36 -7.88 18.03
N CYS A 88 -1.95 -7.96 16.76
CA CYS A 88 -0.76 -8.71 16.35
C CYS A 88 0.14 -8.01 15.32
N THR A 89 0.25 -6.71 15.38
CA THR A 89 0.96 -5.82 14.42
C THR A 89 2.36 -6.28 13.97
N TYR A 90 3.05 -7.13 14.76
CA TYR A 90 4.44 -7.54 14.48
C TYR A 90 4.66 -9.05 14.44
N ASN A 91 3.62 -9.86 14.54
CA ASN A 91 3.73 -11.30 14.63
C ASN A 91 3.30 -11.98 13.34
N LYS A 92 4.11 -12.91 12.84
CA LYS A 92 3.76 -13.76 11.67
C LYS A 92 2.51 -14.61 11.88
N GLU A 93 2.15 -14.89 13.13
CA GLU A 93 0.97 -15.65 13.52
C GLU A 93 0.28 -14.92 14.67
N CYS A 94 -0.96 -14.51 14.44
CA CYS A 94 -1.77 -13.90 15.48
C CYS A 94 -2.29 -14.99 16.43
N SER A 95 -1.84 -15.01 17.68
CA SER A 95 -2.29 -15.98 18.66
C SER A 95 -2.31 -15.44 20.09
N ARG A 96 -3.15 -16.08 20.92
CA ARG A 96 -3.22 -15.81 22.37
C ARG A 96 -3.14 -17.11 23.14
N ILE A 97 -2.42 -17.10 24.26
CA ILE A 97 -2.33 -18.22 25.17
C ILE A 97 -3.13 -17.90 26.42
N ILE A 98 -4.14 -18.72 26.70
CA ILE A 98 -4.92 -18.66 27.93
C ILE A 98 -4.59 -19.86 28.82
N LYS A 99 -4.73 -19.68 30.14
CA LYS A 99 -4.55 -20.75 31.12
C LYS A 99 -5.88 -21.06 31.76
N ILE A 100 -6.30 -22.31 31.68
CA ILE A 100 -7.53 -22.82 32.24
C ILE A 100 -7.20 -23.72 33.43
N VAL A 101 -7.80 -23.44 34.56
CA VAL A 101 -7.70 -24.27 35.76
C VAL A 101 -8.87 -25.25 35.74
N VAL A 102 -8.54 -26.53 35.75
CA VAL A 102 -9.51 -27.63 35.86
C VAL A 102 -9.43 -28.17 37.27
N ARG A 103 -10.57 -28.15 37.98
CA ARG A 103 -10.67 -28.59 39.38
C ARG A 103 -11.73 -29.69 39.51
N LYS A 104 -11.38 -30.77 40.21
CA LYS A 104 -12.31 -31.74 40.73
C LYS A 104 -12.29 -31.63 42.26
N THR A 105 -13.45 -31.49 42.90
CA THR A 105 -13.58 -31.28 44.37
C THR A 105 -12.49 -31.96 45.19
N LYS A 106 -11.70 -31.18 45.94
CA LYS A 106 -10.67 -31.56 46.90
C LYS A 106 -9.46 -32.39 46.44
N SER A 107 -9.48 -33.07 45.27
CA SER A 107 -8.49 -34.09 44.92
C SER A 107 -7.65 -33.83 43.67
N PHE A 108 -8.01 -32.90 42.81
CA PHE A 108 -7.31 -32.71 41.53
C PHE A 108 -7.35 -31.27 41.06
N THR A 109 -6.19 -30.75 40.66
CA THR A 109 -6.11 -29.46 39.96
C THR A 109 -5.08 -29.59 38.85
N LYS A 110 -5.49 -29.31 37.60
CA LYS A 110 -4.60 -29.23 36.45
C LYS A 110 -4.73 -27.86 35.79
N ILE A 111 -3.63 -27.33 35.28
CA ILE A 111 -3.64 -26.11 34.49
C ILE A 111 -3.37 -26.49 33.05
N LEU A 112 -4.32 -26.18 32.17
CA LEU A 112 -4.17 -26.32 30.73
C LEU A 112 -3.71 -25.02 30.13
N LYS A 113 -2.74 -25.09 29.23
CA LYS A 113 -2.31 -23.99 28.39
C LYS A 113 -2.91 -24.16 27.01
N ILE A 114 -3.76 -23.23 26.63
CA ILE A 114 -4.52 -23.29 25.38
C ILE A 114 -4.04 -22.16 24.50
N LYS A 115 -3.55 -22.51 23.30
CA LYS A 115 -3.23 -21.57 22.24
C LYS A 115 -4.47 -21.36 21.38
N ILE A 116 -4.83 -20.10 21.15
CA ILE A 116 -5.90 -19.73 20.24
C ILE A 116 -5.26 -18.89 19.13
N VAL A 117 -5.30 -19.43 17.92
CA VAL A 117 -4.82 -18.76 16.71
C VAL A 117 -5.98 -17.99 16.12
N ILE A 118 -5.79 -16.68 15.98
CA ILE A 118 -6.73 -15.77 15.35
C ILE A 118 -6.36 -15.73 13.88
N LYS A 119 -7.25 -16.22 13.01
CA LYS A 119 -7.06 -16.22 11.57
C LYS A 119 -7.47 -14.87 11.03
N ASP A 120 -6.55 -14.25 10.34
CA ASP A 120 -6.74 -13.04 9.56
C ASP A 120 -7.74 -13.28 8.43
N ILE A 121 -8.65 -12.35 8.21
CA ILE A 121 -9.55 -12.32 7.06
C ILE A 121 -9.20 -11.10 6.20
N ASN A 122 -9.50 -11.17 4.92
CA ASN A 122 -9.25 -10.04 4.02
C ASN A 122 -10.32 -8.95 4.24
N ASP A 123 -10.19 -8.16 5.30
CA ASP A 123 -11.16 -7.10 5.62
C ASP A 123 -10.64 -5.69 5.28
N HIS A 124 -9.34 -5.52 5.07
CA HIS A 124 -8.72 -4.31 4.55
C HIS A 124 -8.52 -4.38 3.01
N ALA A 125 -8.32 -3.25 2.40
CA ALA A 125 -7.92 -3.13 1.01
C ALA A 125 -6.58 -2.39 0.96
N PRO A 126 -5.74 -2.63 -0.05
CA PRO A 126 -4.56 -1.81 -0.25
C PRO A 126 -4.95 -0.33 -0.34
N GLU A 127 -4.26 0.55 0.36
CA GLU A 127 -4.57 1.98 0.39
C GLU A 127 -3.35 2.80 -0.03
N PHE A 128 -3.51 3.63 -1.07
CA PHE A 128 -2.49 4.62 -1.44
C PHE A 128 -2.55 5.81 -0.48
N PRO A 129 -1.40 6.45 -0.17
CA PRO A 129 -1.37 7.62 0.71
C PRO A 129 -2.15 8.81 0.14
N GLU A 130 -2.31 8.85 -1.19
CA GLU A 130 -3.03 9.89 -1.92
C GLU A 130 -3.95 9.25 -2.96
N LYS A 131 -5.05 9.94 -3.31
CA LYS A 131 -5.97 9.49 -4.37
C LYS A 131 -5.50 9.91 -5.76
N GLN A 132 -4.68 10.95 -5.84
CA GLN A 132 -4.16 11.50 -7.07
C GLN A 132 -2.77 12.09 -6.85
N ILE A 133 -1.89 11.89 -7.82
CA ILE A 133 -0.58 12.56 -7.90
C ILE A 133 -0.40 13.21 -9.27
N ILE A 134 0.50 14.19 -9.33
CA ILE A 134 0.92 14.85 -10.57
C ILE A 134 2.39 14.52 -10.80
N LEU A 135 2.70 14.04 -12.00
CA LEU A 135 4.07 13.82 -12.46
C LEU A 135 4.35 14.74 -13.64
N GLN A 136 5.56 15.28 -13.71
CA GLN A 136 6.01 16.14 -14.80
C GLN A 136 7.01 15.37 -15.66
N PHE A 137 6.82 15.40 -16.98
CA PHE A 137 7.77 14.91 -17.97
C PHE A 137 7.99 16.03 -18.98
N GLY A 138 9.24 16.33 -19.33
CA GLY A 138 9.56 17.22 -20.43
C GLY A 138 9.27 16.55 -21.76
N GLU A 139 8.85 17.28 -22.78
CA GLU A 139 8.71 16.73 -24.14
C GLU A 139 10.06 16.31 -24.73
N GLY A 140 11.17 16.91 -24.26
CA GLY A 140 12.54 16.48 -24.59
C GLY A 140 13.03 15.26 -23.78
N ASP A 141 12.25 14.75 -22.85
CA ASP A 141 12.64 13.57 -22.07
C ASP A 141 12.82 12.35 -22.98
N ARG A 142 13.87 11.57 -22.72
CA ARG A 142 14.18 10.37 -23.52
C ARG A 142 13.32 9.18 -23.08
N GLU A 143 13.03 8.31 -24.02
CA GLU A 143 12.44 6.99 -23.70
C GLU A 143 13.22 6.30 -22.58
N GLY A 144 12.49 5.65 -21.69
CA GLY A 144 13.04 5.01 -20.49
C GLY A 144 13.18 5.94 -19.28
N MET A 145 12.88 7.25 -19.39
CA MET A 145 12.78 8.16 -18.24
C MET A 145 11.76 7.60 -17.23
N LYS A 146 12.09 7.71 -15.95
CA LYS A 146 11.30 7.09 -14.87
C LYS A 146 10.97 8.10 -13.77
N LYS A 147 9.71 8.16 -13.38
CA LYS A 147 9.25 8.93 -12.21
C LYS A 147 8.63 8.00 -11.18
N SER A 148 8.94 8.23 -9.90
CA SER A 148 8.48 7.37 -8.81
C SER A 148 7.01 7.61 -8.48
N VAL A 149 6.33 6.52 -8.09
CA VAL A 149 4.93 6.51 -7.64
C VAL A 149 4.90 5.94 -6.23
N PRO A 150 4.06 6.46 -5.32
CA PRO A 150 3.93 5.91 -3.98
C PRO A 150 3.35 4.49 -4.02
N ASN A 151 3.76 3.66 -3.05
CA ASN A 151 3.18 2.34 -2.84
C ASN A 151 1.85 2.45 -2.10
N ALA A 152 0.95 1.51 -2.34
CA ALA A 152 -0.16 1.23 -1.45
C ALA A 152 0.33 0.40 -0.24
N ILE A 153 -0.39 0.51 0.85
CA ILE A 153 -0.17 -0.27 2.08
C ILE A 153 -1.47 -1.02 2.36
N ASP A 154 -1.34 -2.31 2.61
CA ASP A 154 -2.40 -3.14 3.13
C ASP A 154 -2.17 -3.40 4.62
N LYS A 155 -3.23 -3.38 5.41
CA LYS A 155 -3.15 -3.56 6.86
C LYS A 155 -3.29 -5.01 7.28
N ASP A 156 -3.85 -5.87 6.43
CA ASP A 156 -4.04 -7.28 6.71
C ASP A 156 -2.71 -7.95 7.10
N ILE A 157 -2.74 -8.85 8.06
CA ILE A 157 -1.52 -9.44 8.63
C ILE A 157 -1.02 -10.62 7.82
N SER A 158 -1.92 -11.43 7.27
CA SER A 158 -1.51 -12.59 6.51
C SER A 158 -0.85 -12.18 5.20
N TYR A 159 0.23 -12.88 4.85
CA TYR A 159 0.97 -12.60 3.61
C TYR A 159 0.07 -12.60 2.37
N GLN A 160 -0.91 -13.49 2.33
CA GLN A 160 -1.80 -13.61 1.17
C GLN A 160 -2.70 -12.38 1.05
N ASN A 161 -3.30 -11.91 2.15
CA ASN A 161 -4.21 -10.76 2.15
C ASN A 161 -3.45 -9.44 1.92
N SER A 162 -2.27 -9.30 2.52
CA SER A 162 -1.42 -8.09 2.39
C SER A 162 -0.48 -8.07 1.19
N PHE A 163 -0.42 -9.14 0.38
CA PHE A 163 0.39 -9.14 -0.84
C PHE A 163 -0.28 -8.29 -1.92
N ILE A 164 0.42 -7.25 -2.40
CA ILE A 164 -0.12 -6.31 -3.38
C ILE A 164 0.47 -6.55 -4.76
N GLU A 165 -0.40 -6.77 -5.74
CA GLU A 165 -0.10 -6.73 -7.16
C GLU A 165 -0.48 -5.36 -7.73
N TYR A 166 0.43 -4.79 -8.56
CA TYR A 166 0.20 -3.49 -9.20
C TYR A 166 0.01 -3.63 -10.69
N LYS A 167 -0.99 -2.91 -11.23
CA LYS A 167 -1.28 -2.85 -12.66
C LYS A 167 -1.51 -1.41 -13.10
N LEU A 168 -1.06 -1.08 -14.30
CA LEU A 168 -1.41 0.17 -14.96
C LEU A 168 -2.64 -0.10 -15.85
N LYS A 169 -3.74 0.62 -15.58
CA LYS A 169 -4.84 0.70 -16.51
C LYS A 169 -4.47 1.73 -17.56
N LYS A 170 -4.27 1.27 -18.76
CA LYS A 170 -3.80 2.09 -19.86
C LYS A 170 -4.96 2.83 -20.52
N SER A 171 -4.77 4.13 -20.72
CA SER A 171 -5.50 4.92 -21.69
C SER A 171 -4.64 5.26 -22.91
N ASP A 172 -3.31 5.01 -22.83
CA ASP A 172 -2.32 5.41 -23.82
C ASP A 172 -1.08 4.51 -23.68
N ASP A 173 -0.45 4.19 -24.79
CA ASP A 173 0.73 3.32 -24.82
C ASP A 173 2.05 4.04 -24.55
N SER A 174 2.01 5.38 -24.47
CA SER A 174 3.21 6.22 -24.21
C SER A 174 3.84 5.98 -22.84
N PHE A 175 3.15 5.31 -21.93
CA PHE A 175 3.64 5.03 -20.59
C PHE A 175 3.47 3.57 -20.19
N SER A 176 4.35 3.10 -19.30
CA SER A 176 4.25 1.80 -18.66
C SER A 176 4.55 1.89 -17.16
N LEU A 177 4.12 0.88 -16.40
CA LEU A 177 4.45 0.73 -14.99
C LEU A 177 5.61 -0.25 -14.83
N SER A 178 6.67 0.20 -14.17
CA SER A 178 7.77 -0.66 -13.73
C SER A 178 7.60 -0.96 -12.24
N VAL A 179 7.51 -2.23 -11.91
CA VAL A 179 7.43 -2.73 -10.54
C VAL A 179 8.68 -3.55 -10.26
N SER A 180 9.45 -3.16 -9.26
CA SER A 180 10.64 -3.88 -8.80
C SER A 180 10.59 -4.05 -7.30
N LYS A 181 11.13 -5.15 -6.76
CA LYS A 181 11.27 -5.35 -5.32
C LYS A 181 12.65 -4.83 -4.87
N ARG A 182 12.67 -4.05 -3.80
CA ARG A 182 13.88 -3.63 -3.12
C ARG A 182 14.43 -4.76 -2.25
N ALA A 183 15.65 -4.60 -1.76
CA ALA A 183 16.28 -5.57 -0.86
C ALA A 183 15.52 -5.78 0.46
N ASP A 184 14.78 -4.77 0.90
CA ASP A 184 13.89 -4.80 2.08
C ASP A 184 12.54 -5.48 1.81
N GLY A 185 12.30 -5.97 0.58
CA GLY A 185 11.04 -6.60 0.16
C GLY A 185 9.94 -5.62 -0.25
N ILE A 186 10.16 -4.31 -0.06
CA ILE A 186 9.20 -3.28 -0.44
C ILE A 186 9.23 -3.09 -1.97
N SER A 187 8.05 -2.96 -2.57
CA SER A 187 7.92 -2.65 -3.99
C SER A 187 8.43 -1.22 -4.29
N SER A 188 9.04 -1.05 -5.45
CA SER A 188 9.38 0.26 -6.00
C SER A 188 8.62 0.44 -7.30
N LEU A 189 7.70 1.40 -7.31
CA LEU A 189 6.82 1.69 -8.43
C LEU A 189 7.36 2.89 -9.21
N LYS A 190 7.39 2.78 -10.53
CA LYS A 190 7.80 3.88 -11.40
C LYS A 190 6.95 3.89 -12.67
N ILE A 191 6.48 5.08 -13.07
CA ILE A 191 5.98 5.32 -14.43
C ILE A 191 7.19 5.50 -15.33
N VAL A 192 7.18 4.82 -16.46
CA VAL A 192 8.26 4.80 -17.45
C VAL A 192 7.72 5.35 -18.77
N LEU A 193 8.39 6.35 -19.30
CA LEU A 193 8.12 6.91 -20.61
C LEU A 193 8.53 5.90 -21.69
N LYS A 194 7.64 5.63 -22.66
CA LYS A 194 7.83 4.65 -23.75
C LYS A 194 8.01 5.30 -25.11
N ASP A 195 7.38 6.45 -25.32
CA ASP A 195 7.36 7.14 -26.59
C ASP A 195 7.74 8.62 -26.38
N LYS A 196 8.20 9.26 -27.47
CA LYS A 196 8.45 10.70 -27.47
C LYS A 196 7.16 11.46 -27.16
N LEU A 197 7.26 12.48 -26.34
CA LEU A 197 6.16 13.40 -26.05
C LEU A 197 6.25 14.62 -26.97
N ASP A 198 5.11 15.27 -27.18
CA ASP A 198 4.94 16.50 -27.93
C ASP A 198 3.80 17.26 -27.24
N ARG A 199 4.17 18.34 -26.54
CA ARG A 199 3.23 19.13 -25.74
C ARG A 199 2.19 19.81 -26.63
N GLU A 200 2.59 20.22 -27.83
CA GLU A 200 1.70 20.88 -28.79
C GLU A 200 0.60 19.94 -29.30
N ILE A 201 0.86 18.63 -29.27
CA ILE A 201 -0.12 17.62 -29.62
C ILE A 201 -0.93 17.20 -28.38
N LYS A 202 -0.23 16.98 -27.24
CA LYS A 202 -0.88 16.48 -26.02
C LYS A 202 -0.11 16.89 -24.76
N ASP A 203 -0.64 17.86 -24.06
CA ASP A 203 -0.05 18.45 -22.87
C ASP A 203 -0.31 17.67 -21.56
N LYS A 204 -1.26 16.73 -21.57
CA LYS A 204 -1.65 15.96 -20.38
C LYS A 204 -2.05 14.52 -20.68
N TYR A 205 -1.68 13.62 -19.75
CA TYR A 205 -2.08 12.21 -19.76
C TYR A 205 -2.68 11.85 -18.40
N ASN A 206 -3.71 11.02 -18.42
CA ASN A 206 -4.34 10.49 -17.20
C ASN A 206 -4.16 8.98 -17.18
N LEU A 207 -3.51 8.47 -16.15
CA LEU A 207 -3.26 7.05 -15.93
C LEU A 207 -3.89 6.64 -14.60
N GLU A 208 -4.24 5.37 -14.49
CA GLU A 208 -4.70 4.77 -13.25
C GLU A 208 -3.77 3.62 -12.85
N VAL A 209 -3.16 3.73 -11.66
CA VAL A 209 -2.42 2.63 -11.04
C VAL A 209 -3.33 1.90 -10.08
N ILE A 210 -3.57 0.61 -10.36
CA ILE A 210 -4.42 -0.26 -9.55
C ILE A 210 -3.50 -1.06 -8.62
N ALA A 211 -3.79 -1.01 -7.33
CA ALA A 211 -3.23 -1.90 -6.32
C ALA A 211 -4.30 -2.93 -5.93
N LYS A 212 -3.98 -4.21 -6.03
CA LYS A 212 -4.90 -5.31 -5.74
C LYS A 212 -4.22 -6.30 -4.80
N ASP A 213 -4.91 -6.71 -3.72
CA ASP A 213 -4.43 -7.72 -2.79
C ASP A 213 -4.56 -9.15 -3.35
N GLY A 214 -4.00 -10.11 -2.61
CA GLY A 214 -4.10 -11.55 -2.91
C GLY A 214 -5.18 -12.29 -2.12
N GLY A 215 -6.04 -11.56 -1.41
CA GLY A 215 -7.08 -12.15 -0.55
C GLY A 215 -8.25 -12.75 -1.32
N SER A 216 -9.20 -13.34 -0.60
CA SER A 216 -10.40 -13.96 -1.18
C SER A 216 -11.65 -13.60 -0.36
N PRO A 217 -12.56 -12.76 -0.91
CA PRO A 217 -12.46 -12.06 -2.19
C PRO A 217 -11.35 -11.02 -2.19
N SER A 218 -10.68 -10.82 -3.31
CA SER A 218 -9.64 -9.80 -3.40
C SER A 218 -10.21 -8.39 -3.44
N LYS A 219 -9.51 -7.44 -2.81
CA LYS A 219 -9.84 -6.02 -2.76
C LYS A 219 -8.83 -5.20 -3.54
N GLN A 220 -9.18 -3.99 -3.90
CA GLN A 220 -8.31 -3.11 -4.68
C GLN A 220 -8.56 -1.65 -4.41
N SER A 221 -7.56 -0.83 -4.71
CA SER A 221 -7.66 0.63 -4.78
C SER A 221 -6.99 1.17 -6.03
N VAL A 222 -7.27 2.43 -6.34
CA VAL A 222 -6.80 3.10 -7.55
C VAL A 222 -6.15 4.42 -7.17
N LEU A 223 -4.96 4.66 -7.74
CA LEU A 223 -4.27 5.93 -7.72
C LEU A 223 -4.36 6.58 -9.11
N ASN A 224 -4.93 7.78 -9.17
CA ASN A 224 -4.93 8.58 -10.39
C ASN A 224 -3.56 9.27 -10.54
N VAL A 225 -2.92 9.09 -11.69
CA VAL A 225 -1.65 9.72 -12.03
C VAL A 225 -1.88 10.66 -13.20
N VAL A 226 -1.83 11.95 -12.94
CA VAL A 226 -1.89 12.98 -13.97
C VAL A 226 -0.46 13.31 -14.39
N ILE A 227 -0.14 13.11 -15.66
CA ILE A 227 1.14 13.51 -16.23
C ILE A 227 0.92 14.84 -16.95
N VAL A 228 1.77 15.81 -16.64
CA VAL A 228 1.84 17.11 -17.30
C VAL A 228 3.11 17.12 -18.12
N VAL A 229 3.00 17.47 -19.41
CA VAL A 229 4.14 17.62 -20.31
C VAL A 229 4.68 19.04 -20.16
N GLU A 230 5.96 19.15 -19.79
CA GLU A 230 6.66 20.42 -19.68
C GLU A 230 7.19 20.84 -21.06
N ASP A 231 7.07 22.14 -21.33
CA ASP A 231 7.44 22.78 -22.58
C ASP A 231 8.96 22.87 -22.75
N GLU A 232 9.45 22.61 -23.96
CA GLU A 232 10.80 22.95 -24.40
C GLU A 232 10.74 23.94 -25.57
N ASN A 233 11.82 24.68 -25.76
CA ASN A 233 11.91 25.64 -26.86
C ASN A 233 12.33 24.92 -28.15
N ASP A 234 11.40 24.21 -28.76
CA ASP A 234 11.64 23.40 -29.96
C ASP A 234 10.84 23.88 -31.19
N ASN A 235 9.98 24.87 -31.03
CA ASN A 235 9.24 25.49 -32.13
C ASN A 235 9.79 26.89 -32.45
N PRO A 236 10.29 27.14 -33.68
CA PRO A 236 10.72 28.45 -34.07
C PRO A 236 9.53 29.39 -34.35
N PRO A 237 9.67 30.68 -34.08
CA PRO A 237 8.66 31.66 -34.46
C PRO A 237 8.38 31.68 -35.97
N VAL A 238 7.12 31.64 -36.34
CA VAL A 238 6.68 31.57 -37.75
C VAL A 238 5.94 32.85 -38.12
N PHE A 239 6.41 33.54 -39.15
CA PHE A 239 5.67 34.65 -39.72
C PHE A 239 4.39 34.20 -40.42
N SER A 240 3.31 34.97 -40.26
CA SER A 240 2.01 34.65 -40.87
C SER A 240 2.05 34.70 -42.42
N LYS A 241 3.08 35.37 -43.00
CA LYS A 241 3.32 35.44 -44.44
C LYS A 241 4.81 35.39 -44.73
N PRO A 242 5.22 34.67 -45.81
CA PRO A 242 6.62 34.60 -46.21
C PRO A 242 7.17 35.90 -46.75
N LEU A 243 6.29 36.81 -47.21
CA LEU A 243 6.65 38.10 -47.76
C LEU A 243 5.56 39.14 -47.44
N TYR A 244 5.96 40.31 -47.00
CA TYR A 244 5.10 41.47 -46.75
C TYR A 244 5.47 42.59 -47.77
N ASN A 245 4.60 42.80 -48.76
CA ASN A 245 4.73 43.89 -49.75
C ASN A 245 3.80 45.02 -49.35
N ILE A 246 4.34 46.23 -49.25
CA ILE A 246 3.60 47.45 -48.93
C ILE A 246 3.92 48.54 -49.94
N SER A 247 2.89 49.29 -50.33
CA SER A 247 3.02 50.50 -51.11
C SER A 247 2.66 51.68 -50.24
N ILE A 248 3.57 52.61 -50.10
CA ILE A 248 3.40 53.80 -49.24
C ILE A 248 3.19 55.01 -50.10
N ARG A 249 2.18 55.85 -49.84
CA ARG A 249 1.96 57.14 -50.48
C ARG A 249 2.95 58.14 -49.89
N THR A 250 3.39 59.10 -50.70
CA THR A 250 4.29 60.20 -50.28
C THR A 250 3.70 61.05 -49.16
N THR A 251 2.37 61.05 -49.03
CA THR A 251 1.62 61.78 -48.00
C THR A 251 1.32 60.99 -46.76
N HIS A 252 2.01 59.81 -46.57
CA HIS A 252 1.78 58.98 -45.40
C HIS A 252 2.19 59.70 -44.12
N ASP A 253 1.30 59.59 -43.10
CA ASP A 253 1.56 60.11 -41.76
C ASP A 253 2.63 59.25 -41.07
N LYS A 254 3.81 59.84 -40.86
CA LYS A 254 4.96 59.14 -40.23
C LYS A 254 4.74 58.69 -38.78
N THR A 255 3.64 59.18 -38.16
CA THR A 255 3.26 58.74 -36.80
C THR A 255 2.50 57.47 -36.78
N LYS A 256 2.01 56.95 -37.91
CA LYS A 256 1.23 55.77 -38.05
C LYS A 256 2.09 54.57 -38.51
N PRO A 257 1.88 53.39 -37.94
CA PRO A 257 2.59 52.20 -38.42
C PRO A 257 2.22 51.92 -39.88
N ILE A 258 3.22 51.65 -40.69
CA ILE A 258 3.06 51.31 -42.11
C ILE A 258 2.77 49.81 -42.33
N LEU A 259 3.17 48.98 -41.36
CA LEU A 259 2.99 47.54 -41.40
C LEU A 259 3.01 47.00 -39.97
N THR A 260 2.15 46.01 -39.70
CA THR A 260 2.20 45.21 -38.50
C THR A 260 2.57 43.76 -38.92
N LEU A 261 3.66 43.27 -38.36
CA LEU A 261 4.08 41.89 -38.56
C LEU A 261 3.33 40.99 -37.60
N SER A 262 2.82 39.86 -38.11
CA SER A 262 2.20 38.82 -37.29
C SER A 262 3.11 37.60 -37.30
N VAL A 263 3.48 37.17 -36.11
CA VAL A 263 4.36 36.01 -35.86
C VAL A 263 3.74 35.21 -34.77
N THR A 264 3.76 33.91 -34.89
CA THR A 264 3.28 32.96 -33.90
C THR A 264 4.39 31.98 -33.52
N ASP A 265 4.44 31.67 -32.26
CA ASP A 265 5.26 30.62 -31.67
C ASP A 265 4.32 29.63 -30.97
N LYS A 266 4.58 28.34 -31.09
CA LYS A 266 3.74 27.33 -30.50
C LYS A 266 4.14 27.00 -29.07
N ASP A 267 5.38 27.33 -28.69
CA ASP A 267 5.86 27.15 -27.31
C ASP A 267 5.07 28.05 -26.35
N ILE A 268 5.25 27.85 -25.05
CA ILE A 268 4.55 28.64 -24.03
C ILE A 268 5.52 29.44 -23.13
N GLY A 269 4.97 30.41 -22.43
CA GLY A 269 5.69 31.16 -21.41
C GLY A 269 6.91 31.93 -21.94
N SER A 270 8.10 31.61 -21.41
CA SER A 270 9.35 32.23 -21.83
C SER A 270 9.82 31.77 -23.22
N ASN A 271 9.48 30.56 -23.62
CA ASN A 271 9.90 29.95 -24.87
C ASN A 271 9.19 30.59 -26.08
N SER A 272 7.96 31.07 -25.91
CA SER A 272 7.18 31.79 -26.95
C SER A 272 7.48 33.29 -27.03
N LYS A 273 8.48 33.78 -26.29
CA LYS A 273 8.79 35.21 -26.28
C LYS A 273 9.56 35.67 -27.53
N ILE A 274 8.86 36.34 -28.44
CA ILE A 274 9.38 36.75 -29.73
C ILE A 274 10.08 38.12 -29.62
N THR A 275 11.26 38.26 -30.25
CA THR A 275 11.97 39.51 -30.46
C THR A 275 12.27 39.69 -31.94
N PHE A 276 12.14 40.95 -32.43
CA PHE A 276 12.37 41.28 -33.82
C PHE A 276 13.71 42.02 -33.98
N HIS A 277 14.48 41.60 -34.95
CA HIS A 277 15.75 42.25 -35.33
C HIS A 277 15.82 42.38 -36.84
N PHE A 278 16.35 43.54 -37.30
CA PHE A 278 16.69 43.69 -38.72
C PHE A 278 18.01 43.00 -39.02
N SER A 279 18.08 42.24 -40.12
CA SER A 279 19.38 41.74 -40.56
C SER A 279 20.28 42.87 -41.05
N PRO A 280 21.63 42.77 -40.89
CA PRO A 280 22.55 43.81 -41.35
C PRO A 280 22.44 44.15 -42.85
N LYS A 281 22.01 43.20 -43.68
CA LYS A 281 21.80 43.41 -45.13
C LYS A 281 20.58 44.29 -45.43
N THR A 282 19.57 44.29 -44.57
CA THR A 282 18.33 45.07 -44.76
C THR A 282 18.48 46.53 -44.30
N SER A 283 19.37 46.85 -43.36
CA SER A 283 19.62 48.21 -42.89
C SER A 283 20.33 49.15 -43.92
N SER A 284 21.03 48.58 -44.92
CA SER A 284 21.71 49.31 -45.96
C SER A 284 20.79 49.67 -47.14
N GLN A 285 19.62 49.10 -47.28
CA GLN A 285 18.64 49.38 -48.34
C GLN A 285 17.51 50.32 -47.90
N ALA A 286 17.42 50.59 -46.60
CA ALA A 286 16.39 51.47 -45.99
C ALA A 286 16.83 52.94 -45.79
N LYS A 287 17.84 53.45 -46.56
CA LYS A 287 18.25 54.83 -46.56
C LYS A 287 17.61 55.62 -47.69
#